data_a22432eb04eaa15b541804c101e8429c
#
_entry.id   a22432eb04eaa15b541804c101e8429c
#
_cell.length_a   1.000
_cell.length_b   1.000
_cell.length_c   1.000
_cell.angle_alpha   90.00
_cell.angle_beta   90.00
_cell.angle_gamma   90.00
#
_symmetry.space_group_name_H-M   'P 1'
#
loop_
_entity.id
_entity.type
_entity.pdbx_description
1 polymer ?
#
loop_
_entity_poly.entity_id
_entity_poly.type
_entity_poly.pdbx_seq_one_letter_code
_entity_poly.pdbx_strand_id
1 'polypeptide(L)'
;MQSYRPPNFNQKQFLEIYNHFQTKPTVNQIETHLHFNQKKMHNFLLKYNCVHESWSPFGGPGGKLLQDQTLKSVAEKNGKTPAQILLRYLLHLGIIVIPKTAKKTRMIENLNAFNFKLSDADINILASLDTGKGGSWPYSMHEEFY
;
A
#
# COMPACT_ATOMS: atom_id res chain seq x y z
N MET A 1 22.92 -10.60 10.99
CA MET A 1 22.34 -9.25 11.12
C MET A 1 20.84 -9.38 11.01
N GLN A 2 20.11 -9.36 12.12
CA GLN A 2 18.65 -9.47 12.10
C GLN A 2 18.11 -8.10 11.66
N SER A 3 17.53 -8.01 10.46
CA SER A 3 16.75 -6.85 10.05
C SER A 3 15.44 -6.89 10.82
N TYR A 4 15.33 -6.12 11.88
CA TYR A 4 14.07 -5.92 12.57
C TYR A 4 13.15 -5.12 11.64
N ARG A 5 12.07 -5.76 11.17
CA ARG A 5 10.98 -5.14 10.44
C ARG A 5 9.84 -4.93 11.42
N PRO A 6 9.72 -3.77 12.03
CA PRO A 6 8.56 -3.49 12.87
C PRO A 6 7.35 -3.26 11.97
N PRO A 7 6.24 -3.96 12.19
CA PRO A 7 5.01 -3.67 11.49
C PRO A 7 4.35 -2.41 12.08
N ASN A 8 3.82 -1.56 11.20
CA ASN A 8 2.92 -0.45 11.53
C ASN A 8 3.46 0.63 12.48
N PHE A 9 4.70 1.06 12.36
CA PHE A 9 5.16 2.21 13.13
C PHE A 9 4.44 3.48 12.70
N ASN A 10 3.83 4.16 13.67
CA ASN A 10 3.42 5.54 13.50
C ASN A 10 4.64 6.48 13.54
N GLN A 11 4.42 7.77 13.27
CA GLN A 11 5.52 8.76 13.22
C GLN A 11 6.31 8.84 14.53
N LYS A 12 5.63 8.77 15.68
CA LYS A 12 6.26 8.83 17.00
C LYS A 12 7.18 7.63 17.23
N GLN A 13 6.66 6.43 17.05
CA GLN A 13 7.40 5.17 17.18
C GLN A 13 8.58 5.10 16.21
N PHE A 14 8.37 5.55 14.96
CA PHE A 14 9.44 5.64 13.97
C PHE A 14 10.57 6.55 14.45
N LEU A 15 10.25 7.75 14.96
CA LEU A 15 11.23 8.71 15.44
C LEU A 15 11.97 8.20 16.67
N GLU A 16 11.32 7.49 17.58
CA GLU A 16 11.96 6.86 18.74
C GLU A 16 13.07 5.90 18.28
N ILE A 17 12.78 5.00 17.32
CA ILE A 17 13.77 4.07 16.75
C ILE A 17 14.84 4.83 15.98
N TYR A 18 14.43 5.76 15.11
CA TYR A 18 15.33 6.52 14.25
C TYR A 18 16.36 7.31 15.07
N ASN A 19 15.95 7.91 16.18
CA ASN A 19 16.84 8.72 17.04
C ASN A 19 17.71 7.87 17.96
N HIS A 20 17.21 6.72 18.41
CA HIS A 20 17.90 5.89 19.40
C HIS A 20 19.01 5.01 18.79
N PHE A 21 18.81 4.46 17.59
CA PHE A 21 19.76 3.52 17.01
C PHE A 21 20.65 4.16 15.93
N GLN A 22 21.91 3.70 15.83
CA GLN A 22 22.82 4.14 14.76
C GLN A 22 22.33 3.65 13.39
N THR A 23 21.93 2.38 13.29
CA THR A 23 21.33 1.82 12.07
C THR A 23 19.90 2.30 11.95
N LYS A 24 19.64 3.11 10.93
CA LYS A 24 18.31 3.70 10.70
C LYS A 24 17.37 2.73 10.01
N PRO A 25 16.06 2.76 10.31
CA PRO A 25 15.08 1.98 9.56
C PRO A 25 15.04 2.42 8.10
N THR A 26 15.15 1.47 7.19
CA THR A 26 15.12 1.72 5.74
C THR A 26 13.77 1.42 5.11
N VAL A 27 12.93 0.64 5.79
CA VAL A 27 11.58 0.27 5.35
C VAL A 27 10.64 0.39 6.53
N ASN A 28 9.48 1.01 6.34
CA ASN A 28 8.34 0.91 7.24
C ASN A 28 7.18 0.24 6.49
N GLN A 29 6.76 -0.92 6.99
CA GLN A 29 5.68 -1.70 6.41
C GLN A 29 4.39 -1.37 7.15
N ILE A 30 3.43 -0.72 6.46
CA ILE A 30 2.16 -0.28 7.03
C ILE A 30 0.99 -0.68 6.14
N GLU A 31 -0.21 -0.79 6.74
CA GLU A 31 -1.42 -1.00 5.97
C GLU A 31 -1.61 0.13 4.96
N THR A 32 -1.68 -0.22 3.68
CA THR A 32 -1.89 0.79 2.63
C THR A 32 -2.64 0.17 1.46
N HIS A 33 -3.73 0.80 1.08
CA HIS A 33 -4.56 0.37 -0.03
C HIS A 33 -5.41 1.54 -0.56
N LEU A 34 -6.27 1.27 -1.55
CA LEU A 34 -7.07 2.27 -2.26
C LEU A 34 -7.89 3.19 -1.35
N HIS A 35 -8.49 2.65 -0.27
CA HIS A 35 -9.29 3.42 0.68
C HIS A 35 -8.48 3.98 1.85
N PHE A 36 -7.18 3.67 1.92
CA PHE A 36 -6.27 4.10 2.97
C PHE A 36 -4.86 4.31 2.42
N ASN A 37 -4.68 5.43 1.73
CA ASN A 37 -3.46 5.75 0.98
C ASN A 37 -2.27 6.15 1.87
N GLN A 38 -2.49 6.41 3.16
CA GLN A 38 -1.43 6.78 4.11
C GLN A 38 -0.56 7.95 3.64
N LYS A 39 -1.14 8.92 2.90
CA LYS A 39 -0.39 10.02 2.26
C LYS A 39 0.48 10.81 3.24
N LYS A 40 -0.04 11.06 4.46
CA LYS A 40 0.73 11.78 5.50
C LYS A 40 1.95 10.98 5.94
N MET A 41 1.78 9.67 6.17
CA MET A 41 2.87 8.79 6.58
C MET A 41 3.85 8.56 5.46
N HIS A 42 3.39 8.39 4.21
CA HIS A 42 4.26 8.28 3.05
C HIS A 42 5.18 9.50 2.92
N ASN A 43 4.62 10.71 2.95
CA ASN A 43 5.39 11.95 2.88
C ASN A 43 6.36 12.14 4.07
N PHE A 44 5.99 11.63 5.24
CA PHE A 44 6.87 11.61 6.40
C PHE A 44 8.07 10.69 6.16
N LEU A 45 7.85 9.46 5.72
CA LEU A 45 8.91 8.48 5.47
C LEU A 45 9.91 8.96 4.42
N LEU A 46 9.45 9.64 3.37
CA LEU A 46 10.32 10.22 2.33
C LEU A 46 11.37 11.19 2.91
N LYS A 47 11.02 11.97 3.96
CA LYS A 47 11.96 12.90 4.62
C LYS A 47 13.11 12.18 5.32
N TYR A 48 12.94 10.92 5.66
CA TYR A 48 13.91 10.09 6.37
C TYR A 48 14.59 9.04 5.47
N ASN A 49 14.40 9.14 4.14
CA ASN A 49 14.86 8.14 3.17
C ASN A 49 14.41 6.71 3.54
N CYS A 50 13.23 6.57 4.12
CA CYS A 50 12.63 5.31 4.50
C CYS A 50 11.58 4.90 3.49
N VAL A 51 11.68 3.69 2.98
CA VAL A 51 10.76 3.18 1.97
C VAL A 51 9.42 2.80 2.62
N HIS A 52 8.34 3.20 2.00
CA HIS A 52 6.99 2.79 2.36
C HIS A 52 6.66 1.44 1.70
N GLU A 53 6.40 0.41 2.50
CA GLU A 53 5.96 -0.90 2.01
C GLU A 53 4.50 -1.14 2.45
N SER A 54 3.64 -1.45 1.48
CA SER A 54 2.22 -1.71 1.69
C SER A 54 1.96 -3.17 2.01
N TRP A 55 1.42 -3.49 3.19
CA TRP A 55 0.75 -4.76 3.41
C TRP A 55 -0.76 -4.62 3.19
N SER A 56 -1.44 -5.74 2.94
CA SER A 56 -2.87 -5.79 2.56
C SER A 56 -3.27 -4.88 1.39
N PRO A 57 -2.51 -4.81 0.30
CA PRO A 57 -2.81 -3.89 -0.80
C PRO A 57 -4.21 -4.06 -1.40
N PHE A 58 -4.84 -5.23 -1.22
CA PHE A 58 -6.19 -5.54 -1.71
C PHE A 58 -7.30 -5.32 -0.66
N GLY A 59 -7.00 -4.69 0.49
CA GLY A 59 -7.99 -4.40 1.53
C GLY A 59 -8.36 -5.61 2.39
N GLY A 60 -7.36 -6.39 2.80
CA GLY A 60 -7.50 -7.48 3.75
C GLY A 60 -7.96 -8.81 3.17
N PRO A 61 -8.44 -9.72 4.04
CA PRO A 61 -8.85 -11.07 3.64
C PRO A 61 -9.93 -11.06 2.56
N GLY A 62 -9.71 -11.87 1.51
CA GLY A 62 -10.63 -11.98 0.38
C GLY A 62 -10.52 -10.87 -0.67
N GLY A 63 -9.70 -9.83 -0.43
CA GLY A 63 -9.49 -8.77 -1.42
C GLY A 63 -10.77 -7.98 -1.71
N LYS A 64 -11.46 -7.52 -0.68
CA LYS A 64 -12.75 -6.81 -0.79
C LYS A 64 -12.72 -5.63 -1.75
N LEU A 65 -11.59 -4.90 -1.79
CA LEU A 65 -11.42 -3.74 -2.68
C LEU A 65 -11.45 -4.10 -4.16
N LEU A 66 -11.14 -5.34 -4.53
CA LEU A 66 -11.22 -5.80 -5.91
C LEU A 66 -12.66 -5.83 -6.45
N GLN A 67 -13.67 -5.67 -5.58
CA GLN A 67 -15.08 -5.57 -5.95
C GLN A 67 -15.58 -4.12 -6.10
N ASP A 68 -14.74 -3.13 -5.78
CA ASP A 68 -15.08 -1.72 -5.94
C ASP A 68 -15.44 -1.40 -7.40
N GLN A 69 -16.57 -0.73 -7.61
CA GLN A 69 -17.10 -0.48 -8.97
C GLN A 69 -16.25 0.53 -9.74
N THR A 70 -15.73 1.54 -9.07
CA THR A 70 -14.85 2.55 -9.68
C THR A 70 -13.54 1.91 -10.11
N LEU A 71 -12.95 1.07 -9.24
CA LEU A 71 -11.75 0.31 -9.58
C LEU A 71 -11.99 -0.63 -10.77
N LYS A 72 -13.13 -1.31 -10.83
CA LYS A 72 -13.52 -2.18 -11.97
C LYS A 72 -13.66 -1.39 -13.27
N SER A 73 -14.31 -0.22 -13.23
CA SER A 73 -14.47 0.63 -14.40
C SER A 73 -13.12 1.11 -14.95
N VAL A 74 -12.19 1.52 -14.06
CA VAL A 74 -10.83 1.88 -14.47
C VAL A 74 -10.09 0.67 -15.05
N ALA A 75 -10.30 -0.52 -14.48
CA ALA A 75 -9.68 -1.76 -14.96
C ALA A 75 -10.17 -2.11 -16.37
N GLU A 76 -11.46 -2.08 -16.61
CA GLU A 76 -12.07 -2.34 -17.90
C GLU A 76 -11.57 -1.36 -18.97
N LYS A 77 -11.59 -0.05 -18.68
CA LYS A 77 -11.05 0.99 -19.56
C LYS A 77 -9.61 0.72 -19.99
N ASN A 78 -8.79 0.19 -19.09
CA ASN A 78 -7.36 -0.05 -19.34
C ASN A 78 -7.07 -1.48 -19.87
N GLY A 79 -8.08 -2.35 -20.04
CA GLY A 79 -7.90 -3.75 -20.41
C GLY A 79 -7.05 -4.53 -19.41
N LYS A 80 -7.20 -4.23 -18.11
CA LYS A 80 -6.44 -4.81 -17.00
C LYS A 80 -7.39 -5.35 -15.93
N THR A 81 -6.86 -6.18 -15.04
CA THR A 81 -7.66 -6.63 -13.89
C THR A 81 -7.68 -5.57 -12.76
N PRO A 82 -8.70 -5.57 -11.90
CA PRO A 82 -8.73 -4.71 -10.72
C PRO A 82 -7.49 -4.84 -9.84
N ALA A 83 -6.95 -6.06 -9.72
CA ALA A 83 -5.71 -6.31 -8.96
C ALA A 83 -4.51 -5.58 -9.59
N GLN A 84 -4.36 -5.66 -10.91
CA GLN A 84 -3.29 -4.97 -11.63
C GLN A 84 -3.39 -3.45 -11.51
N ILE A 85 -4.60 -2.89 -11.64
CA ILE A 85 -4.82 -1.44 -11.50
C ILE A 85 -4.45 -0.98 -10.09
N LEU A 86 -4.91 -1.67 -9.06
CA LEU A 86 -4.64 -1.29 -7.68
C LEU A 86 -3.15 -1.36 -7.36
N LEU A 87 -2.47 -2.44 -7.75
CA LEU A 87 -1.03 -2.56 -7.58
C LEU A 87 -0.28 -1.46 -8.35
N ARG A 88 -0.68 -1.21 -9.61
CA ARG A 88 -0.05 -0.15 -10.42
C ARG A 88 -0.23 1.23 -9.81
N TYR A 89 -1.40 1.51 -9.22
CA TYR A 89 -1.66 2.76 -8.53
C TYR A 89 -0.70 2.95 -7.34
N LEU A 90 -0.54 1.95 -6.47
CA LEU A 90 0.39 2.03 -5.34
C LEU A 90 1.85 2.16 -5.80
N LEU A 91 2.24 1.42 -6.84
CA LEU A 91 3.57 1.54 -7.46
C LEU A 91 3.81 2.93 -8.06
N HIS A 92 2.78 3.57 -8.64
CA HIS A 92 2.87 4.94 -9.13
C HIS A 92 3.17 5.94 -8.00
N LEU A 93 2.63 5.70 -6.80
CA LEU A 93 2.92 6.51 -5.62
C LEU A 93 4.33 6.26 -5.02
N GLY A 94 5.12 5.34 -5.59
CA GLY A 94 6.43 4.97 -5.06
C GLY A 94 6.37 4.02 -3.86
N ILE A 95 5.25 3.33 -3.67
CA ILE A 95 5.02 2.40 -2.57
C ILE A 95 5.35 0.97 -3.03
N ILE A 96 6.15 0.24 -2.27
CA ILE A 96 6.39 -1.19 -2.49
C ILE A 96 5.13 -1.97 -2.09
N VAL A 97 4.73 -2.94 -2.92
CA VAL A 97 3.53 -3.75 -2.68
C VAL A 97 3.88 -5.22 -2.47
N ILE A 98 3.29 -5.85 -1.46
CA ILE A 98 3.50 -7.27 -1.11
C ILE A 98 2.18 -8.05 -1.14
N PRO A 99 1.57 -8.25 -2.32
CA PRO A 99 0.32 -8.98 -2.46
C PRO A 99 0.50 -10.47 -2.14
N LYS A 100 -0.32 -11.01 -1.24
CA LYS A 100 -0.28 -12.43 -0.87
C LYS A 100 -1.07 -13.27 -1.88
N THR A 101 -0.43 -14.31 -2.42
CA THR A 101 -1.11 -15.36 -3.20
C THR A 101 -0.31 -16.66 -3.20
N ALA A 102 -1.01 -17.81 -3.28
CA ALA A 102 -0.43 -19.13 -3.52
C ALA A 102 -0.71 -19.63 -4.96
N LYS A 103 -1.48 -18.87 -5.75
CA LYS A 103 -1.85 -19.26 -7.13
C LYS A 103 -0.84 -18.70 -8.13
N LYS A 104 -0.16 -19.57 -8.89
CA LYS A 104 0.82 -19.17 -9.91
C LYS A 104 0.25 -18.16 -10.93
N THR A 105 -0.99 -18.34 -11.35
CA THR A 105 -1.65 -17.41 -12.29
C THR A 105 -1.75 -15.99 -11.73
N ARG A 106 -2.10 -15.85 -10.44
CA ARG A 106 -2.15 -14.57 -9.77
C ARG A 106 -0.78 -13.95 -9.51
N MET A 107 0.27 -14.78 -9.33
CA MET A 107 1.64 -14.26 -9.24
C MET A 107 2.06 -13.59 -10.54
N ILE A 108 1.78 -14.22 -11.68
CA ILE A 108 2.04 -13.66 -13.02
C ILE A 108 1.19 -12.40 -13.25
N GLU A 109 -0.09 -12.44 -12.90
CA GLU A 109 -1.01 -11.31 -13.00
C GLU A 109 -0.48 -10.09 -12.21
N ASN A 110 -0.09 -10.30 -10.94
CA ASN A 110 0.43 -9.24 -10.09
C ASN A 110 1.75 -8.66 -10.64
N LEU A 111 2.64 -9.52 -11.16
CA LEU A 111 3.90 -9.07 -11.76
C LEU A 111 3.65 -8.19 -12.99
N ASN A 112 2.64 -8.47 -13.76
CA ASN A 112 2.27 -7.68 -14.92
C ASN A 112 1.75 -6.26 -14.60
N ALA A 113 1.58 -5.91 -13.32
CA ALA A 113 1.32 -4.53 -12.89
C ALA A 113 2.48 -3.57 -13.23
N PHE A 114 3.68 -4.08 -13.47
CA PHE A 114 4.83 -3.27 -13.89
C PHE A 114 4.82 -2.90 -15.39
N ASN A 115 4.03 -3.59 -16.21
CA ASN A 115 4.11 -3.53 -17.67
C ASN A 115 3.21 -2.47 -18.33
N PHE A 116 2.61 -1.56 -17.54
CA PHE A 116 1.78 -0.46 -18.06
C PHE A 116 1.84 0.75 -17.15
N LYS A 117 1.27 1.86 -17.61
CA LYS A 117 1.11 3.09 -16.81
C LYS A 117 -0.36 3.46 -16.75
N LEU A 118 -0.79 4.09 -15.68
CA LEU A 118 -2.10 4.73 -15.55
C LEU A 118 -2.01 6.17 -16.06
N SER A 119 -3.10 6.68 -16.61
CA SER A 119 -3.21 8.10 -16.93
C SER A 119 -3.40 8.93 -15.65
N ASP A 120 -3.07 10.23 -15.70
CA ASP A 120 -3.29 11.14 -14.57
C ASP A 120 -4.78 11.21 -14.18
N ALA A 121 -5.67 11.11 -15.15
CA ALA A 121 -7.10 11.04 -14.90
C ALA A 121 -7.48 9.80 -14.08
N ASP A 122 -6.94 8.62 -14.45
CA ASP A 122 -7.19 7.39 -13.70
C ASP A 122 -6.58 7.45 -12.29
N ILE A 123 -5.37 8.02 -12.15
CA ILE A 123 -4.73 8.24 -10.84
C ILE A 123 -5.61 9.13 -9.95
N ASN A 124 -6.15 10.23 -10.49
CA ASN A 124 -7.01 11.13 -9.73
C ASN A 124 -8.33 10.48 -9.31
N ILE A 125 -8.95 9.68 -10.19
CA ILE A 125 -10.14 8.89 -9.87
C ILE A 125 -9.84 7.92 -8.72
N LEU A 126 -8.74 7.16 -8.80
CA LEU A 126 -8.37 6.20 -7.78
C LEU A 126 -8.01 6.89 -6.45
N ALA A 127 -7.32 8.03 -6.51
CA ALA A 127 -6.98 8.83 -5.32
C ALA A 127 -8.22 9.35 -4.58
N SER A 128 -9.32 9.64 -5.29
CA SER A 128 -10.56 10.12 -4.69
C SER A 128 -11.30 9.06 -3.85
N LEU A 129 -10.91 7.78 -3.98
CA LEU A 129 -11.49 6.69 -3.20
C LEU A 129 -10.86 6.56 -1.79
N ASP A 130 -9.87 7.39 -1.46
CA ASP A 130 -9.25 7.40 -0.14
C ASP A 130 -10.24 7.91 0.92
N THR A 131 -10.60 7.05 1.85
CA THR A 131 -11.49 7.37 2.97
C THR A 131 -10.72 7.75 4.23
N GLY A 132 -9.40 7.58 4.22
CA GLY A 132 -8.54 7.73 5.40
C GLY A 132 -8.77 6.66 6.47
N LYS A 133 -9.49 5.58 6.13
CA LYS A 133 -9.82 4.50 7.07
C LYS A 133 -9.12 3.21 6.67
N GLY A 134 -8.23 2.74 7.53
CA GLY A 134 -7.71 1.39 7.54
C GLY A 134 -8.75 0.39 8.08
N GLY A 135 -8.40 -0.85 8.22
CA GLY A 135 -9.30 -1.84 8.82
C GLY A 135 -9.28 -3.21 8.16
N SER A 136 -8.19 -3.53 7.49
CA SER A 136 -7.97 -4.90 7.00
C SER A 136 -7.76 -5.90 8.14
N TRP A 137 -7.50 -5.39 9.35
CA TRP A 137 -7.24 -6.18 10.56
C TRP A 137 -8.08 -5.68 11.74
N PRO A 138 -8.36 -6.49 12.79
CA PRO A 138 -9.21 -6.08 13.91
C PRO A 138 -8.77 -4.77 14.57
N TYR A 139 -9.74 -3.92 14.88
CA TYR A 139 -9.60 -2.54 15.38
C TYR A 139 -8.68 -2.35 16.60
N SER A 140 -8.50 -3.37 17.43
CA SER A 140 -7.65 -3.28 18.63
C SER A 140 -6.17 -2.99 18.36
N MET A 141 -5.74 -3.08 17.10
CA MET A 141 -4.37 -2.76 16.69
C MET A 141 -4.23 -1.41 15.97
N HIS A 142 -5.34 -0.71 15.70
CA HIS A 142 -5.32 0.50 14.86
C HIS A 142 -5.32 1.80 15.67
N GLU A 143 -6.01 1.87 16.81
CA GLU A 143 -6.14 3.12 17.58
C GLU A 143 -4.83 3.61 18.21
N GLU A 144 -3.85 2.72 18.41
CA GLU A 144 -2.52 3.09 18.93
C GLU A 144 -1.50 3.42 17.83
N PHE A 145 -1.82 3.19 16.55
CA PHE A 145 -0.84 3.24 15.46
C PHE A 145 -1.02 4.40 14.47
N TYR A 146 -2.13 5.16 14.53
CA TYR A 146 -2.40 6.24 13.55
C TYR A 146 -2.61 7.62 14.16
#